data_8ec8e426e482774ab494bd7af809b93e
#
_entry.id   8ec8e426e482774ab494bd7af809b93e
#
_cell.length_a   1.000
_cell.length_b   1.000
_cell.length_c   1.000
_cell.angle_alpha   90.00
_cell.angle_beta   90.00
_cell.angle_gamma   90.00
#
_symmetry.space_group_name_H-M   'P 1'
#
loop_
_entity.id
_entity.type
_entity.pdbx_description
1 polymer ?
#
loop_
_entity_poly.entity_id
_entity_poly.type
_entity_poly.pdbx_seq_one_letter_code
_entity_poly.pdbx_strand_id
1 'polypeptide(L)'
;MKLYAVIDTNVLVSALLRWDSVPGAVLEQALVGSIVPLLSDEIMTEYEEVLRRKKFPFKEEDIQAVTDGIRMRGVFLDPEKLEENLPDPKDVIFYAVTMEARKDSDAYLVTGNIKHFPLKLYVVTPREMLTILENGGKSLPEEANSDG
;
A
#
# COMPACT_ATOMS: atom_id res chain seq x y z
N MET A 1 -17.38 2.05 4.95
CA MET A 1 -16.47 3.16 4.62
C MET A 1 -15.29 2.65 3.83
N LYS A 2 -14.88 3.38 2.81
CA LYS A 2 -13.73 3.03 1.98
C LYS A 2 -12.56 3.95 2.25
N LEU A 3 -11.39 3.37 2.40
CA LEU A 3 -10.14 4.11 2.49
C LEU A 3 -9.33 3.86 1.22
N TYR A 4 -8.56 4.84 0.81
CA TYR A 4 -7.73 4.76 -0.39
C TYR A 4 -6.27 4.64 0.02
N ALA A 5 -5.56 3.69 -0.54
CA ALA A 5 -4.17 3.47 -0.16
C ALA A 5 -3.33 2.89 -1.29
N VAL A 6 -2.10 3.38 -1.39
CA VAL A 6 -1.06 2.74 -2.18
C VAL A 6 -0.43 1.70 -1.26
N ILE A 7 -0.28 0.47 -1.73
CA ILE A 7 0.31 -0.61 -0.94
C ILE A 7 1.68 -0.93 -1.52
N ASP A 8 2.72 -0.71 -0.71
CA ASP A 8 4.09 -1.01 -1.10
C ASP A 8 4.24 -2.52 -1.35
N THR A 9 5.04 -2.89 -2.33
CA THR A 9 5.21 -4.28 -2.73
C THR A 9 5.62 -5.20 -1.57
N ASN A 10 6.44 -4.69 -0.63
CA ASN A 10 6.86 -5.50 0.50
C ASN A 10 5.69 -5.96 1.38
N VAL A 11 4.59 -5.21 1.39
CA VAL A 11 3.39 -5.60 2.14
C VAL A 11 2.72 -6.80 1.45
N LEU A 12 2.67 -6.80 0.11
CA LEU A 12 2.14 -7.94 -0.64
C LEU A 12 2.98 -9.19 -0.43
N VAL A 13 4.30 -9.05 -0.47
CA VAL A 13 5.21 -10.16 -0.23
C VAL A 13 4.98 -10.74 1.16
N SER A 14 4.95 -9.89 2.18
CA SER A 14 4.74 -10.33 3.55
C SER A 14 3.38 -11.01 3.73
N ALA A 15 2.34 -10.48 3.08
CA ALA A 15 1.00 -11.06 3.12
C ALA A 15 0.97 -12.47 2.54
N LEU A 16 1.62 -12.68 1.40
CA LEU A 16 1.62 -13.98 0.74
C LEU A 16 2.55 -14.97 1.44
N LEU A 17 3.59 -14.50 2.11
CA LEU A 17 4.44 -15.39 2.92
C LEU A 17 3.68 -15.91 4.14
N ARG A 18 2.81 -15.10 4.71
CA ARG A 18 2.01 -15.50 5.86
C ARG A 18 0.68 -14.75 5.85
N TRP A 19 -0.35 -15.42 5.36
CA TRP A 19 -1.67 -14.80 5.19
C TRP A 19 -2.30 -14.37 6.53
N ASP A 20 -2.09 -15.15 7.59
CA ASP A 20 -2.63 -14.84 8.92
C ASP A 20 -1.74 -13.85 9.69
N SER A 21 -1.29 -12.82 8.99
CA SER A 21 -0.43 -11.76 9.52
C SER A 21 -1.11 -10.41 9.38
N VAL A 22 -0.49 -9.38 9.94
CA VAL A 22 -0.98 -8.01 9.79
C VAL A 22 -0.95 -7.56 8.33
N PRO A 23 0.16 -7.76 7.57
CA PRO A 23 0.12 -7.47 6.14
C PRO A 23 -0.96 -8.27 5.40
N GLY A 24 -1.16 -9.53 5.77
CA GLY A 24 -2.22 -10.35 5.18
C GLY A 24 -3.60 -9.76 5.42
N ALA A 25 -3.84 -9.23 6.61
CA ALA A 25 -5.12 -8.58 6.92
C ALA A 25 -5.33 -7.32 6.08
N VAL A 26 -4.27 -6.53 5.84
CA VAL A 26 -4.36 -5.35 4.98
C VAL A 26 -4.72 -5.78 3.56
N LEU A 27 -4.02 -6.78 3.01
CA LEU A 27 -4.30 -7.25 1.67
C LEU A 27 -5.72 -7.80 1.55
N GLU A 28 -6.20 -8.52 2.56
CA GLU A 28 -7.57 -9.01 2.58
C GLU A 28 -8.57 -7.86 2.47
N GLN A 29 -8.35 -6.77 3.21
CA GLN A 29 -9.23 -5.60 3.14
C GLN A 29 -9.19 -4.95 1.76
N ALA A 30 -8.05 -4.98 1.09
CA ALA A 30 -7.95 -4.49 -0.28
C ALA A 30 -8.74 -5.37 -1.26
N LEU A 31 -8.77 -6.67 -1.02
CA LEU A 31 -9.48 -7.60 -1.88
C LEU A 31 -10.99 -7.60 -1.65
N VAL A 32 -11.45 -7.26 -0.44
CA VAL A 32 -12.89 -7.17 -0.15
C VAL A 32 -13.47 -5.76 -0.31
N GLY A 33 -12.64 -4.77 -0.57
CA GLY A 33 -13.10 -3.44 -0.94
C GLY A 33 -13.14 -2.39 0.16
N SER A 34 -12.75 -2.73 1.39
CA SER A 34 -12.66 -1.75 2.49
C SER A 34 -11.50 -0.79 2.28
N ILE A 35 -10.42 -1.27 1.70
CA ILE A 35 -9.30 -0.45 1.25
C ILE A 35 -9.31 -0.51 -0.27
N VAL A 36 -9.36 0.65 -0.93
CA VAL A 36 -9.29 0.73 -2.39
C VAL A 36 -7.84 0.91 -2.78
N PRO A 37 -7.22 -0.09 -3.45
CA PRO A 37 -5.83 0.03 -3.85
C PRO A 37 -5.67 1.12 -4.91
N LEU A 38 -4.69 1.98 -4.72
CA LEU A 38 -4.33 2.99 -5.70
C LEU A 38 -3.16 2.48 -6.51
N LEU A 39 -3.26 2.59 -7.82
CA LEU A 39 -2.37 1.90 -8.73
C LEU A 39 -1.88 2.81 -9.84
N SER A 40 -0.84 2.37 -10.51
CA SER A 40 -0.43 2.83 -11.82
C SER A 40 0.03 1.60 -12.59
N ASP A 41 0.25 1.73 -13.89
CA ASP A 41 0.77 0.62 -14.68
C ASP A 41 2.14 0.18 -14.15
N GLU A 42 2.95 1.14 -13.73
CA GLU A 42 4.28 0.87 -13.19
C GLU A 42 4.20 0.11 -11.87
N ILE A 43 3.27 0.48 -11.00
CA ILE A 43 3.06 -0.25 -9.72
C ILE A 43 2.62 -1.69 -9.99
N MET A 44 1.69 -1.90 -10.92
CA MET A 44 1.24 -3.26 -11.24
C MET A 44 2.38 -4.10 -11.81
N THR A 45 3.21 -3.51 -12.67
CA THR A 45 4.38 -4.21 -13.22
C THR A 45 5.33 -4.62 -12.08
N GLU A 46 5.56 -3.72 -11.14
CA GLU A 46 6.42 -4.00 -9.99
C GLU A 46 5.85 -5.16 -9.15
N TYR A 47 4.55 -5.17 -8.87
CA TYR A 47 3.92 -6.27 -8.14
C TYR A 47 4.14 -7.59 -8.86
N GLU A 48 3.84 -7.64 -10.16
CA GLU A 48 3.92 -8.87 -10.94
C GLU A 48 5.34 -9.41 -11.05
N GLU A 49 6.33 -8.53 -11.21
CA GLU A 49 7.72 -8.94 -11.29
C GLU A 49 8.26 -9.44 -9.96
N VAL A 50 8.01 -8.70 -8.88
CA VAL A 50 8.55 -9.05 -7.57
C VAL A 50 7.95 -10.36 -7.05
N LEU A 51 6.63 -10.53 -7.19
CA LEU A 51 5.97 -11.73 -6.69
C LEU A 51 6.42 -12.99 -7.41
N ARG A 52 6.94 -12.88 -8.65
CA ARG A 52 7.43 -14.02 -9.43
C ARG A 52 8.92 -14.29 -9.28
N ARG A 53 9.61 -13.57 -8.39
CA ARG A 53 11.03 -13.82 -8.15
C ARG A 53 11.24 -15.22 -7.59
N LYS A 54 12.31 -15.88 -8.06
CA LYS A 54 12.59 -17.27 -7.70
C LYS A 54 12.78 -17.50 -6.20
N LYS A 55 13.20 -16.48 -5.48
CA LYS A 55 13.40 -16.61 -4.03
C LYS A 55 12.12 -16.76 -3.24
N PHE A 56 10.96 -16.47 -3.86
CA PHE A 56 9.67 -16.60 -3.19
C PHE A 56 8.98 -17.89 -3.60
N PRO A 57 8.32 -18.57 -2.64
CA PRO A 57 7.66 -19.86 -2.92
C PRO A 57 6.22 -19.70 -3.40
N PHE A 58 5.90 -18.58 -4.03
CA PHE A 58 4.51 -18.30 -4.42
C PHE A 58 4.12 -19.08 -5.67
N LYS A 59 2.91 -19.65 -5.64
CA LYS A 59 2.36 -20.35 -6.80
C LYS A 59 1.82 -19.32 -7.79
N GLU A 60 1.97 -19.60 -9.07
CA GLU A 60 1.49 -18.71 -10.12
C GLU A 60 -0.01 -18.41 -9.98
N GLU A 61 -0.81 -19.42 -9.61
CA GLU A 61 -2.25 -19.23 -9.42
C GLU A 61 -2.57 -18.25 -8.30
N ASP A 62 -1.79 -18.25 -7.23
CA ASP A 62 -1.97 -17.32 -6.10
C ASP A 62 -1.55 -15.91 -6.49
N ILE A 63 -0.44 -15.78 -7.20
CA ILE A 63 0.01 -14.48 -7.71
C ILE A 63 -1.06 -13.90 -8.62
N GLN A 64 -1.59 -14.71 -9.55
CA GLN A 64 -2.60 -14.27 -10.50
C GLN A 64 -3.88 -13.83 -9.78
N ALA A 65 -4.33 -14.61 -8.80
CA ALA A 65 -5.53 -14.29 -8.05
C ALA A 65 -5.39 -12.94 -7.31
N VAL A 66 -4.25 -12.71 -6.67
CA VAL A 66 -4.00 -11.47 -5.93
C VAL A 66 -3.89 -10.28 -6.88
N THR A 67 -3.09 -10.40 -7.94
CA THR A 67 -2.89 -9.28 -8.86
C THR A 67 -4.17 -8.96 -9.63
N ASP A 68 -4.95 -9.96 -10.03
CA ASP A 68 -6.24 -9.73 -10.68
C ASP A 68 -7.23 -9.07 -9.72
N GLY A 69 -7.27 -9.51 -8.47
CA GLY A 69 -8.14 -8.91 -7.46
C GLY A 69 -7.81 -7.45 -7.20
N ILE A 70 -6.53 -7.15 -7.07
CA ILE A 70 -6.07 -5.77 -6.88
C ILE A 70 -6.42 -4.91 -8.09
N ARG A 71 -6.17 -5.42 -9.30
CA ARG A 71 -6.47 -4.68 -10.54
C ARG A 71 -7.95 -4.40 -10.66
N MET A 72 -8.78 -5.38 -10.34
CA MET A 72 -10.23 -5.25 -10.43
C MET A 72 -10.79 -4.22 -9.44
N ARG A 73 -10.25 -4.19 -8.24
CA ARG A 73 -10.71 -3.30 -7.16
C ARG A 73 -10.06 -1.93 -7.17
N GLY A 74 -8.90 -1.82 -7.81
CA GLY A 74 -8.07 -0.63 -7.70
C GLY A 74 -8.49 0.51 -8.61
N VAL A 75 -7.95 1.67 -8.29
CA VAL A 75 -8.11 2.89 -9.10
C VAL A 75 -6.73 3.22 -9.68
N PHE A 76 -6.66 3.30 -10.99
CA PHE A 76 -5.41 3.63 -11.68
C PHE A 76 -5.27 5.15 -11.80
N LEU A 77 -4.10 5.63 -11.42
CA LEU A 77 -3.74 7.04 -11.50
C LEU A 77 -2.50 7.20 -12.38
N ASP A 78 -2.38 8.38 -12.97
CA ASP A 78 -1.21 8.75 -13.77
C ASP A 78 -0.54 9.92 -13.06
N PRO A 79 0.43 9.66 -12.18
CA PRO A 79 0.99 10.72 -11.33
C PRO A 79 1.92 11.64 -12.09
N GLU A 80 2.01 12.89 -11.62
CA GLU A 80 3.02 13.82 -12.09
C GLU A 80 4.39 13.32 -11.64
N LYS A 81 5.41 13.64 -12.43
CA LYS A 81 6.77 13.30 -12.09
C LYS A 81 7.19 14.06 -10.83
N LEU A 82 7.66 13.33 -9.82
CA LEU A 82 8.18 13.93 -8.60
C LEU A 82 9.70 14.09 -8.68
N GLU A 83 10.19 15.18 -8.10
CA GLU A 83 11.62 15.43 -7.99
C GLU A 83 12.16 15.02 -6.62
N GLU A 84 11.44 14.14 -5.93
CA GLU A 84 11.84 13.65 -4.62
C GLU A 84 12.99 12.67 -4.72
N ASN A 85 14.00 12.84 -3.85
CA ASN A 85 15.10 11.90 -3.73
C ASN A 85 14.79 10.94 -2.61
N LEU A 86 14.34 9.74 -2.95
CA LEU A 86 14.10 8.69 -1.98
C LEU A 86 15.32 7.77 -1.89
N PRO A 87 15.52 7.09 -0.75
CA PRO A 87 16.64 6.15 -0.60
C PRO A 87 16.68 5.09 -1.71
N ASP A 88 15.52 4.61 -2.14
CA ASP A 88 15.42 3.68 -3.27
C ASP A 88 14.62 4.35 -4.39
N PRO A 89 15.21 4.55 -5.56
CA PRO A 89 14.50 5.15 -6.70
C PRO A 89 13.24 4.39 -7.09
N LYS A 90 13.17 3.09 -6.85
CA LYS A 90 11.99 2.28 -7.16
C LYS A 90 10.78 2.65 -6.30
N ASP A 91 11.01 3.27 -5.15
CA ASP A 91 9.93 3.66 -4.24
C ASP A 91 9.24 4.95 -4.69
N VAL A 92 9.85 5.70 -5.59
CA VAL A 92 9.32 6.99 -6.03
C VAL A 92 7.92 6.87 -6.61
N ILE A 93 7.66 5.82 -7.41
CA ILE A 93 6.34 5.67 -8.03
C ILE A 93 5.24 5.48 -6.98
N PHE A 94 5.52 4.75 -5.89
CA PHE A 94 4.53 4.56 -4.83
C PHE A 94 4.19 5.89 -4.16
N TYR A 95 5.21 6.68 -3.87
CA TYR A 95 5.00 8.00 -3.28
C TYR A 95 4.29 8.95 -4.26
N ALA A 96 4.67 8.91 -5.54
CA ALA A 96 4.07 9.77 -6.56
C ALA A 96 2.57 9.50 -6.71
N VAL A 97 2.17 8.24 -6.75
CA VAL A 97 0.75 7.87 -6.85
C VAL A 97 0.00 8.33 -5.59
N THR A 98 0.63 8.17 -4.42
CA THR A 98 0.02 8.64 -3.17
C THR A 98 -0.22 10.15 -3.23
N MET A 99 0.78 10.92 -3.66
CA MET A 99 0.65 12.37 -3.74
C MET A 99 -0.38 12.81 -4.78
N GLU A 100 -0.47 12.08 -5.89
CA GLU A 100 -1.51 12.36 -6.88
C GLU A 100 -2.90 12.17 -6.29
N ALA A 101 -3.11 11.05 -5.59
CA ALA A 101 -4.38 10.76 -4.95
C ALA A 101 -4.73 11.78 -3.87
N ARG A 102 -3.73 12.28 -3.15
CA ARG A 102 -3.96 13.23 -2.07
C ARG A 102 -4.41 14.61 -2.54
N LYS A 103 -4.35 14.87 -3.83
CA LYS A 103 -4.95 16.11 -4.36
C LYS A 103 -6.47 16.13 -4.14
N ASP A 104 -7.10 14.94 -4.10
CA ASP A 104 -8.55 14.81 -4.04
C ASP A 104 -9.07 13.98 -2.85
N SER A 105 -8.19 13.33 -2.10
CA SER A 105 -8.62 12.41 -1.03
C SER A 105 -7.57 12.32 0.07
N ASP A 106 -7.93 11.67 1.17
CA ASP A 106 -7.01 11.39 2.28
C ASP A 106 -6.32 10.03 2.06
N ALA A 107 -5.65 9.89 0.93
CA ALA A 107 -4.98 8.64 0.58
C ALA A 107 -3.78 8.37 1.48
N TYR A 108 -3.53 7.09 1.72
CA TYR A 108 -2.41 6.61 2.55
C TYR A 108 -1.41 5.87 1.69
N LEU A 109 -0.18 5.79 2.20
CA LEU A 109 0.84 4.88 1.66
C LEU A 109 1.16 3.88 2.76
N VAL A 110 0.89 2.60 2.50
CA VAL A 110 1.12 1.52 3.45
C VAL A 110 2.43 0.83 3.11
N THR A 111 3.37 0.82 4.04
CA THR A 111 4.69 0.24 3.81
C THR A 111 5.24 -0.40 5.07
N GLY A 112 6.02 -1.46 4.90
CA GLY A 112 6.79 -2.04 5.99
C GLY A 112 8.11 -1.32 6.23
N ASN A 113 8.49 -0.38 5.34
CA ASN A 113 9.75 0.35 5.39
C ASN A 113 9.52 1.86 5.42
N ILE A 114 8.95 2.36 6.51
CA ILE A 114 8.63 3.78 6.66
C ILE A 114 9.86 4.67 6.40
N LYS A 115 11.04 4.20 6.79
CA LYS A 115 12.29 4.96 6.62
C LYS A 115 12.66 5.23 5.15
N HIS A 116 12.09 4.49 4.21
CA HIS A 116 12.33 4.70 2.79
C HIS A 116 11.55 5.88 2.21
N PHE A 117 10.63 6.45 2.98
CA PHE A 117 9.74 7.51 2.53
C PHE A 117 9.83 8.74 3.43
N PRO A 118 9.37 9.90 2.95
CA PRO A 118 9.27 11.08 3.82
C PRO A 118 8.39 10.79 5.04
N LEU A 119 8.77 11.33 6.18
CA LEU A 119 8.02 11.14 7.42
C LEU A 119 6.75 11.99 7.38
N LYS A 120 5.62 11.35 7.12
CA LYS A 120 4.31 11.97 6.99
C LYS A 120 3.26 11.12 7.70
N LEU A 121 2.20 11.76 8.20
CA LEU A 121 1.12 11.05 8.88
C LEU A 121 0.39 10.07 7.97
N TYR A 122 0.44 10.27 6.65
CA TYR A 122 -0.20 9.38 5.70
C TYR A 122 0.71 8.25 5.19
N VAL A 123 1.97 8.22 5.63
CA VAL A 123 2.86 7.08 5.38
C VAL A 123 2.82 6.21 6.63
N VAL A 124 2.20 5.04 6.51
CA VAL A 124 1.81 4.22 7.66
C VAL A 124 2.26 2.78 7.51
N THR A 125 2.39 2.10 8.63
CA THR A 125 2.65 0.65 8.65
C THR A 125 1.33 -0.10 8.39
N PRO A 126 1.41 -1.41 8.04
CA PRO A 126 0.20 -2.22 7.95
C PRO A 126 -0.64 -2.20 9.22
N ARG A 127 0.00 -2.25 10.40
CA ARG A 127 -0.73 -2.18 11.66
C ARG A 127 -1.46 -0.85 11.82
N GLU A 128 -0.79 0.25 11.52
CA GLU A 128 -1.41 1.56 11.59
C GLU A 128 -2.58 1.69 10.62
N MET A 129 -2.44 1.11 9.42
CA MET A 129 -3.53 1.14 8.44
C MET A 129 -4.77 0.42 8.96
N LEU A 130 -4.60 -0.75 9.59
CA LEU A 130 -5.73 -1.47 10.18
C LEU A 130 -6.36 -0.67 11.31
N THR A 131 -5.57 -0.01 12.12
CA THR A 131 -6.08 0.83 13.22
C THR A 131 -6.91 1.98 12.67
N ILE A 132 -6.43 2.63 11.60
CA ILE A 132 -7.18 3.70 10.93
C ILE A 132 -8.51 3.16 10.40
N LEU A 133 -8.49 1.98 9.80
CA LEU A 133 -9.71 1.36 9.27
C LEU A 133 -10.70 1.05 10.41
N GLU A 134 -10.22 0.50 11.52
CA GLU A 134 -11.03 0.20 12.70
C GLU A 134 -11.65 1.45 13.31
N ASN A 135 -10.97 2.59 13.21
CA ASN A 135 -11.45 3.87 13.71
C ASN A 135 -12.38 4.58 12.73
N GLY A 136 -12.90 3.87 11.73
CA GLY A 136 -13.83 4.43 10.75
C GLY A 136 -13.17 5.42 9.80
N GLY A 137 -11.87 5.26 9.56
CA GLY A 137 -11.13 6.12 8.64
C GLY A 137 -10.56 7.37 9.29
N LYS A 138 -10.65 7.50 10.60
CA LYS A 138 -10.04 8.63 11.30
C LYS A 138 -8.55 8.35 11.45
N SER A 139 -7.75 9.38 11.22
CA SER A 139 -6.31 9.31 11.44
C SER A 139 -6.00 8.86 12.86
N LEU A 140 -4.81 8.28 13.06
CA LEU A 140 -4.35 7.92 14.39
C LEU A 140 -4.44 9.14 15.30
N PRO A 141 -4.79 8.94 16.58
CA PRO A 141 -4.94 10.07 17.50
C PRO A 141 -3.60 10.74 17.74
N GLU A 142 -3.39 11.87 17.06
CA GLU A 142 -2.16 12.64 17.15
C GLU A 142 -1.97 13.16 18.57
N GLU A 143 -3.07 13.54 19.21
CA GLU A 143 -3.06 13.99 20.59
C GLU A 143 -2.52 12.92 21.52
N ALA A 144 -2.70 11.66 21.21
CA ALA A 144 -2.12 10.57 22.01
C ALA A 144 -0.61 10.61 21.96
N ASN A 145 -0.06 11.03 20.82
CA ASN A 145 1.38 11.16 20.65
C ASN A 145 1.89 12.44 21.32
N SER A 146 1.11 13.51 21.24
CA SER A 146 1.51 14.78 21.82
C SER A 146 1.33 14.79 23.34
N ASP A 147 0.39 14.03 23.85
CA ASP A 147 0.14 13.90 25.28
C ASP A 147 1.12 12.94 25.95
N GLY A 148 1.71 12.10 25.11
CA GLY A 148 2.66 11.12 25.61
C GLY A 148 4.01 11.67 25.99
#